data_3bf851d72be2e16489f65ec34ed8fe05
#
_entry.id   3bf851d72be2e16489f65ec34ed8fe05
#
_cell.length_a   1.000
_cell.length_b   1.000
_cell.length_c   1.000
_cell.angle_alpha   90.00
_cell.angle_beta   90.00
_cell.angle_gamma   90.00
#
_symmetry.space_group_name_H-M   'P 1'
#
loop_
_entity.id
_entity.type
_entity.pdbx_description
1 polymer ?
#
loop_
_entity_poly.entity_id
_entity_poly.type
_entity_poly.pdbx_seq_one_letter_code
_entity_poly.pdbx_strand_id
1 'polypeptide(L)'
;MTEKLPTVNELNQLRALVAWGEINENSLKLGLDNSLYGVCILLNGDVVGTARVVGDNSTCFYIQDVIIHPDHQRKGIGASIMEKIMNYIYENACNEAVVGLMSVKGKEEFYKKFGFWTRPTDNYGAGMVQFIEK
;
A
#
# COMPACT_ATOMS: atom_id res chain seq x y z
N MET A 1 -10.75 6.19 10.87
CA MET A 1 -10.24 5.77 9.55
C MET A 1 -11.08 6.40 8.46
N THR A 2 -10.46 6.98 7.47
CA THR A 2 -11.12 7.64 6.37
C THR A 2 -10.75 6.99 5.06
N GLU A 3 -11.75 6.68 4.22
CA GLU A 3 -11.54 6.10 2.90
C GLU A 3 -11.23 7.20 1.89
N LYS A 4 -9.98 7.67 1.94
CA LYS A 4 -9.48 8.70 1.03
C LYS A 4 -7.98 8.52 0.84
N LEU A 5 -7.48 9.05 -0.26
CA LEU A 5 -6.05 9.12 -0.50
C LEU A 5 -5.42 10.24 0.33
N PRO A 6 -4.17 10.08 0.77
CA PRO A 6 -3.44 11.19 1.37
C PRO A 6 -3.15 12.26 0.32
N THR A 7 -2.86 13.47 0.76
CA THR A 7 -2.30 14.50 -0.13
C THR A 7 -0.85 14.15 -0.44
N VAL A 8 -0.30 14.79 -1.47
CA VAL A 8 1.13 14.64 -1.83
C VAL A 8 2.01 14.94 -0.61
N ASN A 9 1.73 16.04 0.07
CA ASN A 9 2.53 16.45 1.23
C ASN A 9 2.44 15.45 2.37
N GLU A 10 1.24 14.97 2.68
CA GLU A 10 1.04 13.96 3.73
C GLU A 10 1.79 12.66 3.41
N LEU A 11 1.70 12.20 2.18
CA LEU A 11 2.39 10.97 1.79
C LEU A 11 3.91 11.13 1.81
N ASN A 12 4.43 12.22 1.27
CA ASN A 12 5.87 12.47 1.29
C ASN A 12 6.42 12.62 2.72
N GLN A 13 5.65 13.21 3.63
CA GLN A 13 6.04 13.28 5.03
C GLN A 13 6.15 11.88 5.66
N LEU A 14 5.17 11.02 5.42
CA LEU A 14 5.23 9.63 5.90
C LEU A 14 6.38 8.85 5.28
N ARG A 15 6.60 8.99 3.98
CA ARG A 15 7.70 8.33 3.29
C ARG A 15 9.05 8.72 3.88
N ALA A 16 9.23 10.00 4.16
CA ALA A 16 10.48 10.49 4.78
C ALA A 16 10.70 9.88 6.17
N LEU A 17 9.63 9.74 6.95
CA LEU A 17 9.71 9.18 8.30
C LEU A 17 10.15 7.72 8.32
N VAL A 18 9.87 6.96 7.26
CA VAL A 18 10.29 5.56 7.14
C VAL A 18 11.49 5.39 6.21
N ALA A 19 12.17 6.49 5.92
CA ALA A 19 13.40 6.52 5.11
C ALA A 19 13.24 6.03 3.67
N TRP A 20 12.04 6.22 3.08
CA TRP A 20 11.81 5.89 1.67
C TRP A 20 12.12 7.05 0.73
N GLY A 21 12.35 8.24 1.28
CA GLY A 21 12.59 9.44 0.49
C GLY A 21 11.31 10.01 -0.11
N GLU A 22 11.41 11.25 -0.56
CA GLU A 22 10.29 11.95 -1.18
C GLU A 22 10.24 11.70 -2.68
N ILE A 23 9.04 11.73 -3.23
CA ILE A 23 8.82 11.66 -4.67
C ILE A 23 8.49 13.08 -5.15
N ASN A 24 8.91 13.41 -6.38
CA ASN A 24 8.58 14.69 -7.02
C ASN A 24 7.07 14.95 -6.91
N GLU A 25 6.71 16.18 -6.52
CA GLU A 25 5.31 16.54 -6.25
C GLU A 25 4.39 16.27 -7.43
N ASN A 26 4.79 16.70 -8.64
CA ASN A 26 3.94 16.53 -9.81
C ASN A 26 3.75 15.06 -10.17
N SER A 27 4.82 14.28 -10.07
CA SER A 27 4.77 12.84 -10.34
C SER A 27 3.89 12.11 -9.33
N LEU A 28 4.04 12.45 -8.05
CA LEU A 28 3.24 11.80 -7.01
C LEU A 28 1.76 12.21 -7.11
N LYS A 29 1.49 13.47 -7.44
CA LYS A 29 0.11 13.95 -7.65
C LYS A 29 -0.57 13.14 -8.76
N LEU A 30 0.12 12.96 -9.88
CA LEU A 30 -0.39 12.16 -10.98
C LEU A 30 -0.65 10.70 -10.54
N GLY A 31 0.29 10.12 -9.79
CA GLY A 31 0.13 8.76 -9.27
C GLY A 31 -1.07 8.64 -8.33
N LEU A 32 -1.25 9.59 -7.43
CA LEU A 32 -2.38 9.60 -6.51
C LEU A 32 -3.70 9.77 -7.26
N ASP A 33 -3.75 10.68 -8.24
CA ASP A 33 -4.96 10.91 -9.05
C ASP A 33 -5.37 9.67 -9.85
N ASN A 34 -4.44 8.79 -10.17
CA ASN A 34 -4.70 7.54 -10.89
C ASN A 34 -4.84 6.31 -9.99
N SER A 35 -4.82 6.50 -8.68
CA SER A 35 -5.03 5.39 -7.74
C SER A 35 -6.50 5.00 -7.71
N LEU A 36 -6.76 3.71 -7.50
CA LEU A 36 -8.12 3.19 -7.44
C LEU A 36 -8.79 3.49 -6.10
N TYR A 37 -8.00 3.46 -5.02
CA TYR A 37 -8.54 3.50 -3.67
C TYR A 37 -7.43 3.85 -2.69
N GLY A 38 -7.80 4.43 -1.58
CA GLY A 38 -6.86 4.71 -0.51
C GLY A 38 -7.55 4.81 0.83
N VAL A 39 -6.79 4.65 1.88
CA VAL A 39 -7.25 4.85 3.26
C VAL A 39 -6.23 5.69 4.01
N CYS A 40 -6.72 6.49 4.94
CA CYS A 40 -5.89 7.25 5.87
C CYS A 40 -6.40 7.04 7.30
N ILE A 41 -5.46 6.89 8.21
CA ILE A 41 -5.74 6.95 9.64
C ILE A 41 -5.30 8.32 10.12
N LEU A 42 -6.23 9.07 10.71
CA LEU A 42 -5.93 10.40 11.24
C LEU A 42 -5.91 10.36 12.76
N LEU A 43 -4.97 11.09 13.34
CA LEU A 43 -4.88 11.31 14.77
C LEU A 43 -4.62 12.80 14.99
N ASN A 44 -5.56 13.48 15.64
CA ASN A 44 -5.48 14.93 15.87
C ASN A 44 -5.26 15.72 14.56
N GLY A 45 -5.89 15.27 13.47
CA GLY A 45 -5.80 15.94 12.17
C GLY A 45 -4.61 15.52 11.32
N ASP A 46 -3.66 14.76 11.88
CA ASP A 46 -2.48 14.30 11.15
C ASP A 46 -2.68 12.88 10.61
N VAL A 47 -2.22 12.63 9.40
CA VAL A 47 -2.24 11.29 8.82
C VAL A 47 -1.08 10.48 9.44
N VAL A 48 -1.43 9.45 10.20
CA VAL A 48 -0.45 8.58 10.87
C VAL A 48 -0.35 7.20 10.23
N GLY A 49 -1.21 6.90 9.28
CA GLY A 49 -1.14 5.65 8.54
C GLY A 49 -1.89 5.78 7.23
N THR A 50 -1.41 5.08 6.21
CA THR A 50 -2.04 5.10 4.89
C THR A 50 -1.71 3.83 4.11
N ALA A 51 -2.49 3.58 3.07
CA ALA A 51 -2.18 2.65 1.99
C ALA A 51 -3.03 3.01 0.79
N ARG A 52 -2.58 2.63 -0.40
CA ARG A 52 -3.36 2.85 -1.63
C ARG A 52 -3.31 1.63 -2.53
N VAL A 53 -4.28 1.57 -3.43
CA VAL A 53 -4.41 0.49 -4.41
C VAL A 53 -4.32 1.08 -5.81
N VAL A 54 -3.52 0.47 -6.66
CA VAL A 54 -3.47 0.78 -8.09
C VAL A 54 -3.77 -0.48 -8.89
N GLY A 55 -4.14 -0.34 -10.16
CA GLY A 55 -4.43 -1.50 -11.00
C GLY A 55 -5.49 -1.20 -12.05
N ASP A 56 -6.02 -2.26 -12.65
CA ASP A 56 -7.08 -2.14 -13.66
C ASP A 56 -8.50 -2.22 -13.06
N ASN A 57 -8.58 -2.40 -11.76
CA ASN A 57 -9.83 -2.51 -11.00
C ASN A 57 -10.68 -3.74 -11.37
N SER A 58 -10.07 -4.77 -11.91
CA SER A 58 -10.77 -5.99 -12.29
C SER A 58 -9.89 -7.23 -12.12
N THR A 59 -8.83 -7.32 -12.91
CA THR A 59 -8.00 -8.53 -12.98
C THR A 59 -6.69 -8.41 -12.22
N CYS A 60 -6.25 -7.20 -11.93
CA CYS A 60 -4.93 -6.95 -11.36
C CYS A 60 -4.96 -5.75 -10.42
N PHE A 61 -4.44 -5.95 -9.21
CA PHE A 61 -4.36 -4.93 -8.17
C PHE A 61 -2.96 -4.96 -7.55
N TYR A 62 -2.45 -3.79 -7.24
CA TYR A 62 -1.18 -3.65 -6.53
C TYR A 62 -1.37 -2.71 -5.35
N ILE A 63 -0.90 -3.15 -4.17
CA ILE A 63 -0.98 -2.36 -2.94
C ILE A 63 0.34 -1.62 -2.77
N GLN A 64 0.24 -0.30 -2.64
CA GLN A 64 1.40 0.59 -2.59
C GLN A 64 1.34 1.50 -1.37
N ASP A 65 2.50 1.88 -0.88
CA ASP A 65 2.66 2.86 0.18
C ASP A 65 1.91 2.50 1.47
N VAL A 66 2.05 1.26 1.93
CA VAL A 66 1.54 0.86 3.25
C VAL A 66 2.52 1.41 4.27
N ILE A 67 2.16 2.53 4.89
CA ILE A 67 3.05 3.24 5.82
C ILE A 67 2.31 3.55 7.11
N ILE A 68 2.92 3.20 8.23
CA ILE A 68 2.46 3.58 9.55
C ILE A 68 3.54 4.46 10.17
N HIS A 69 3.15 5.63 10.69
CA HIS A 69 4.06 6.52 11.39
C HIS A 69 4.81 5.71 12.48
N PRO A 70 6.15 5.85 12.57
CA PRO A 70 6.93 5.03 13.51
C PRO A 70 6.42 5.07 14.95
N ASP A 71 5.94 6.22 15.42
CA ASP A 71 5.43 6.38 16.79
C ASP A 71 4.10 5.67 17.03
N HIS A 72 3.45 5.20 15.98
CA HIS A 72 2.12 4.58 16.05
C HIS A 72 2.10 3.13 15.57
N GLN A 73 3.27 2.55 15.34
CA GLN A 73 3.37 1.13 14.98
C GLN A 73 3.03 0.22 16.16
N ARG A 74 2.67 -1.02 15.86
CA ARG A 74 2.30 -2.05 16.84
C ARG A 74 1.03 -1.74 17.65
N LYS A 75 0.13 -0.92 17.08
CA LYS A 75 -1.16 -0.58 17.70
C LYS A 75 -2.35 -1.13 16.91
N GLY A 76 -2.11 -2.05 15.97
CA GLY A 76 -3.16 -2.61 15.14
C GLY A 76 -3.60 -1.74 13.97
N ILE A 77 -2.96 -0.60 13.75
CA ILE A 77 -3.31 0.32 12.65
C ILE A 77 -3.09 -0.33 11.30
N GLY A 78 -1.95 -1.00 11.13
CA GLY A 78 -1.65 -1.70 9.88
C GLY A 78 -2.68 -2.76 9.52
N ALA A 79 -3.11 -3.53 10.51
CA ALA A 79 -4.14 -4.56 10.31
C ALA A 79 -5.48 -3.93 9.90
N SER A 80 -5.87 -2.84 10.54
CA SER A 80 -7.10 -2.11 10.20
C SER A 80 -7.07 -1.57 8.78
N ILE A 81 -5.93 -1.03 8.37
CA ILE A 81 -5.71 -0.54 7.00
C ILE A 81 -5.84 -1.70 6.01
N MET A 82 -5.15 -2.81 6.24
CA MET A 82 -5.18 -3.96 5.33
C MET A 82 -6.56 -4.58 5.22
N GLU A 83 -7.33 -4.61 6.30
CA GLU A 83 -8.73 -5.05 6.24
C GLU A 83 -9.54 -4.22 5.24
N LYS A 84 -9.45 -2.90 5.33
CA LYS A 84 -10.15 -2.00 4.41
C LYS A 84 -9.66 -2.17 2.97
N ILE A 85 -8.36 -2.27 2.78
CA ILE A 85 -7.77 -2.46 1.46
C ILE A 85 -8.26 -3.76 0.83
N MET A 86 -8.22 -4.87 1.59
CA MET A 86 -8.64 -6.17 1.06
C MET A 86 -10.15 -6.23 0.81
N ASN A 87 -10.96 -5.55 1.64
CA ASN A 87 -12.39 -5.46 1.39
C ASN A 87 -12.69 -4.77 0.06
N TYR A 88 -12.00 -3.64 -0.20
CA TYR A 88 -12.14 -2.95 -1.47
C TYR A 88 -11.76 -3.86 -2.66
N ILE A 89 -10.61 -4.50 -2.56
CA ILE A 89 -10.12 -5.38 -3.62
C ILE A 89 -11.11 -6.53 -3.86
N TYR A 90 -11.55 -7.19 -2.78
CA TYR A 90 -12.47 -8.31 -2.88
C TYR A 90 -13.80 -7.91 -3.57
N GLU A 91 -14.32 -6.75 -3.27
CA GLU A 91 -15.56 -6.25 -3.87
C GLU A 91 -15.44 -5.96 -5.36
N ASN A 92 -14.24 -5.59 -5.83
CA ASN A 92 -14.04 -5.14 -7.21
C ASN A 92 -13.34 -6.16 -8.09
N ALA A 93 -12.65 -7.12 -7.51
CA ALA A 93 -11.87 -8.11 -8.24
C ALA A 93 -12.74 -9.17 -8.88
N CYS A 94 -12.36 -9.59 -10.09
CA CYS A 94 -12.93 -10.80 -10.69
C CYS A 94 -12.35 -12.04 -9.98
N ASN A 95 -12.95 -13.19 -10.24
CA ASN A 95 -12.40 -14.44 -9.73
C ASN A 95 -10.97 -14.65 -10.27
N GLU A 96 -10.06 -15.08 -9.42
CA GLU A 96 -8.65 -15.32 -9.74
C GLU A 96 -7.85 -14.06 -10.13
N ALA A 97 -8.33 -12.86 -9.76
CA ALA A 97 -7.56 -11.64 -9.94
C ALA A 97 -6.22 -11.73 -9.19
N VAL A 98 -5.20 -11.12 -9.75
CA VAL A 98 -3.88 -11.07 -9.13
C VAL A 98 -3.78 -9.84 -8.24
N VAL A 99 -3.37 -10.05 -6.99
CA VAL A 99 -3.12 -8.96 -6.03
C VAL A 99 -1.66 -9.06 -5.61
N GLY A 100 -0.89 -8.01 -5.83
CA GLY A 100 0.52 -8.00 -5.48
C GLY A 100 0.90 -6.85 -4.56
N LEU A 101 2.01 -7.02 -3.88
CA LEU A 101 2.68 -5.96 -3.11
C LEU A 101 4.14 -6.33 -2.94
N MET A 102 4.95 -5.33 -2.62
CA MET A 102 6.33 -5.55 -2.23
C MET A 102 6.44 -5.29 -0.72
N SER A 103 6.70 -6.35 0.04
CA SER A 103 6.83 -6.23 1.49
C SER A 103 8.15 -5.55 1.85
N VAL A 104 8.13 -4.69 2.86
CA VAL A 104 9.35 -4.29 3.55
C VAL A 104 9.94 -5.54 4.19
N LYS A 105 11.27 -5.67 4.11
CA LYS A 105 11.98 -6.80 4.68
C LYS A 105 11.59 -7.01 6.16
N GLY A 106 11.18 -8.21 6.50
CA GLY A 106 10.78 -8.56 7.86
C GLY A 106 9.28 -8.41 8.14
N LYS A 107 8.49 -7.94 7.18
CA LYS A 107 7.04 -7.79 7.35
C LYS A 107 6.23 -8.83 6.60
N GLU A 108 6.87 -9.81 6.00
CA GLU A 108 6.20 -10.85 5.20
C GLU A 108 5.13 -11.60 6.01
N GLU A 109 5.43 -11.93 7.26
CA GLU A 109 4.48 -12.65 8.11
C GLU A 109 3.22 -11.83 8.41
N PHE A 110 3.35 -10.50 8.48
CA PHE A 110 2.21 -9.62 8.63
C PHE A 110 1.24 -9.76 7.45
N TYR A 111 1.77 -9.73 6.23
CA TYR A 111 0.93 -9.82 5.04
C TYR A 111 0.33 -11.21 4.82
N LYS A 112 1.01 -12.26 5.28
CA LYS A 112 0.47 -13.63 5.19
C LYS A 112 -0.85 -13.77 5.94
N LYS A 113 -1.08 -12.98 6.98
CA LYS A 113 -2.35 -12.96 7.71
C LYS A 113 -3.53 -12.53 6.85
N PHE A 114 -3.25 -11.85 5.74
CA PHE A 114 -4.27 -11.36 4.80
C PHE A 114 -4.33 -12.18 3.52
N GLY A 115 -3.77 -13.38 3.53
CA GLY A 115 -3.85 -14.32 2.42
C GLY A 115 -2.72 -14.24 1.41
N PHE A 116 -1.73 -13.38 1.63
CA PHE A 116 -0.57 -13.28 0.76
C PHE A 116 0.41 -14.42 1.02
N TRP A 117 1.09 -14.84 -0.04
CA TRP A 117 2.19 -15.79 0.07
C TRP A 117 3.38 -15.28 -0.73
N THR A 118 4.57 -15.66 -0.27
CA THR A 118 5.80 -15.18 -0.90
C THR A 118 6.17 -16.03 -2.11
N ARG A 119 6.81 -15.39 -3.09
CA ARG A 119 7.39 -16.06 -4.24
C ARG A 119 8.90 -16.04 -4.13
N PRO A 120 9.65 -17.02 -4.69
CA PRO A 120 9.13 -18.10 -5.53
C PRO A 120 8.52 -19.24 -4.73
N THR A 121 7.76 -20.08 -5.42
CA THR A 121 7.28 -21.38 -4.93
C THR A 121 7.69 -22.44 -5.95
N ASP A 122 7.30 -23.70 -5.72
CA ASP A 122 7.61 -24.76 -6.67
C ASP A 122 7.00 -24.51 -8.05
N ASN A 123 5.87 -23.81 -8.11
CA ASN A 123 5.13 -23.57 -9.36
C ASN A 123 5.23 -22.14 -9.88
N TYR A 124 5.73 -21.20 -9.08
CA TYR A 124 5.77 -19.78 -9.45
C TYR A 124 7.16 -19.21 -9.21
N GLY A 125 7.69 -18.51 -10.20
CA GLY A 125 8.96 -17.80 -10.08
C GLY A 125 8.89 -16.62 -9.13
N ALA A 126 10.03 -15.99 -8.88
CA ALA A 126 10.11 -14.82 -7.99
C ALA A 126 9.34 -13.62 -8.55
N GLY A 127 8.81 -12.80 -7.68
CA GLY A 127 8.45 -11.44 -8.01
C GLY A 127 9.72 -10.67 -8.37
N MET A 128 9.61 -9.69 -9.27
CA MET A 128 10.77 -8.94 -9.76
C MET A 128 10.45 -7.46 -9.77
N VAL A 129 11.47 -6.63 -9.55
CA VAL A 129 11.32 -5.18 -9.47
C VAL A 129 12.51 -4.50 -10.15
N GLN A 130 12.26 -3.33 -10.74
CA GLN A 130 13.34 -2.41 -11.13
C GLN A 130 12.92 -1.00 -10.80
N PHE A 131 13.88 -0.15 -10.53
CA PHE A 131 13.67 1.28 -10.30
C PHE A 131 14.17 2.01 -11.53
N ILE A 132 13.32 2.85 -12.12
CA ILE A 132 13.67 3.54 -13.38
C ILE A 132 14.61 4.70 -13.09
N GLU A 133 15.72 4.71 -13.81
CA GLU A 133 16.67 5.81 -13.81
C GLU A 133 16.68 6.42 -15.21
N LYS A 134 16.57 7.76 -15.28
CA LYS A 134 16.59 8.49 -16.55
C LYS A 134 17.75 9.45 -16.62
#